data_4dd22b5c21e43347f79b5398e2b6557d
#
_entry.id   4dd22b5c21e43347f79b5398e2b6557d
#
_cell.length_a   1.000
_cell.length_b   1.000
_cell.length_c   1.000
_cell.angle_alpha   90.00
_cell.angle_beta   90.00
_cell.angle_gamma   90.00
#
_symmetry.space_group_name_H-M   'P 1'
#
loop_
_entity.id
_entity.type
_entity.pdbx_description
1 polymer ?
#
loop_
_entity_poly.entity_id
_entity_poly.type
_entity_poly.pdbx_seq_one_letter_code
_entity_poly.pdbx_strand_id
1 'polypeptide(L)'
;PLLAFLEADWPKYWTVFDLVANVAVYIPLSFFLVLGASRLPGRYTALCLATLLAGGLSLGLEVLQNWLPSRIPSNLDLGCNALGGLIGAISAQILGPRVFAQLEATAHRLLAPLPHGELGLTLLALWMMVPLSPETLLFGAGDLRQLLSYTTPIPFSVENYALIEAGVTACNAVAVGLFLRGLLARRRFAYLIVPMFLLCGLAVRMLGAAVLVNPAEAMAWLTPGATQGLLAADATLVLTLWLPTRTSLAL
;
A
#
# COMPACT_ATOMS: atom_id res chain seq x y z
N PRO A 1 17.39 -26.33 12.07
CA PRO A 1 16.23 -26.74 11.26
C PRO A 1 15.36 -25.54 10.96
N LEU A 2 14.86 -25.38 9.72
CA LEU A 2 14.08 -24.23 9.28
C LEU A 2 12.79 -23.97 10.09
N LEU A 3 12.27 -25.01 10.74
CA LEU A 3 11.03 -24.97 11.52
C LEU A 3 11.27 -25.05 13.03
N ALA A 4 12.51 -24.90 13.50
CA ALA A 4 12.83 -24.99 14.93
C ALA A 4 12.08 -23.96 15.80
N PHE A 5 11.72 -22.81 15.20
CA PHE A 5 10.98 -21.77 15.91
C PHE A 5 9.56 -22.19 16.34
N LEU A 6 8.98 -23.21 15.68
CA LEU A 6 7.65 -23.73 16.05
C LEU A 6 7.64 -24.43 17.42
N GLU A 7 8.76 -25.03 17.80
CA GLU A 7 8.95 -25.74 19.06
C GLU A 7 9.67 -24.89 20.12
N ALA A 8 10.08 -23.67 19.73
CA ALA A 8 10.78 -22.76 20.63
C ALA A 8 9.80 -22.16 21.67
N ASP A 9 10.35 -21.79 22.84
CA ASP A 9 9.62 -21.00 23.82
C ASP A 9 9.15 -19.68 23.19
N TRP A 10 8.09 -19.11 23.76
CA TRP A 10 7.62 -17.79 23.31
C TRP A 10 8.72 -16.74 23.45
N PRO A 11 8.79 -15.77 22.52
CA PRO A 11 9.82 -14.74 22.56
C PRO A 11 9.75 -13.98 23.90
N LYS A 12 10.92 -13.77 24.49
CA LYS A 12 11.04 -13.05 25.79
C LYS A 12 10.64 -11.57 25.69
N TYR A 13 10.80 -11.01 24.50
CA TYR A 13 10.50 -9.60 24.20
C TYR A 13 9.44 -9.55 23.09
N TRP A 14 8.30 -8.99 23.42
CA TRP A 14 7.23 -8.68 22.50
C TRP A 14 6.50 -7.43 23.00
N THR A 15 5.92 -6.68 22.10
CA THR A 15 5.10 -5.51 22.44
C THR A 15 3.65 -5.77 22.08
N VAL A 16 2.73 -5.10 22.77
CA VAL A 16 1.31 -5.15 22.40
C VAL A 16 1.10 -4.66 20.97
N PHE A 17 1.94 -3.70 20.55
CA PHE A 17 1.93 -3.20 19.18
C PHE A 17 2.25 -4.30 18.17
N ASP A 18 3.28 -5.11 18.39
CA ASP A 18 3.67 -6.21 17.49
C ASP A 18 2.52 -7.21 17.34
N LEU A 19 1.89 -7.61 18.46
CA LEU A 19 0.77 -8.54 18.45
C LEU A 19 -0.42 -7.98 17.67
N VAL A 20 -0.81 -6.73 17.96
CA VAL A 20 -1.93 -6.07 17.29
C VAL A 20 -1.63 -5.86 15.82
N ALA A 21 -0.42 -5.45 15.46
CA ALA A 21 -0.03 -5.25 14.06
C ALA A 21 -0.10 -6.54 13.26
N ASN A 22 0.44 -7.65 13.80
CA ASN A 22 0.40 -8.96 13.16
C ASN A 22 -1.05 -9.42 12.94
N VAL A 23 -1.92 -9.33 13.94
CA VAL A 23 -3.35 -9.64 13.78
C VAL A 23 -4.00 -8.72 12.75
N ALA A 24 -3.80 -7.41 12.86
CA ALA A 24 -4.48 -6.41 12.06
C ALA A 24 -4.17 -6.50 10.56
N VAL A 25 -2.92 -6.81 10.20
CA VAL A 25 -2.50 -6.95 8.78
C VAL A 25 -3.16 -8.15 8.11
N TYR A 26 -3.35 -9.25 8.82
CA TYR A 26 -3.92 -10.47 8.26
C TYR A 26 -5.45 -10.46 8.20
N ILE A 27 -6.14 -9.58 8.93
CA ILE A 27 -7.61 -9.43 8.82
C ILE A 27 -8.03 -9.03 7.39
N PRO A 28 -7.56 -7.90 6.81
CA PRO A 28 -7.96 -7.53 5.46
C PRO A 28 -7.46 -8.53 4.41
N LEU A 29 -6.28 -9.11 4.58
CA LEU A 29 -5.75 -10.13 3.69
C LEU A 29 -6.75 -11.30 3.54
N SER A 30 -7.13 -11.93 4.63
CA SER A 30 -8.05 -13.07 4.60
C SER A 30 -9.46 -12.68 4.23
N PHE A 31 -9.91 -11.48 4.59
CA PHE A 31 -11.20 -10.95 4.16
C PHE A 31 -11.29 -10.91 2.63
N PHE A 32 -10.32 -10.34 1.94
CA PHE A 32 -10.30 -10.26 0.49
C PHE A 32 -10.03 -11.61 -0.18
N LEU A 33 -9.25 -12.50 0.44
CA LEU A 33 -9.07 -13.86 -0.06
C LEU A 33 -10.40 -14.64 -0.09
N VAL A 34 -11.23 -14.52 0.96
CA VAL A 34 -12.58 -15.14 0.97
C VAL A 34 -13.47 -14.57 -0.12
N LEU A 35 -13.45 -13.23 -0.32
CA LEU A 35 -14.22 -12.59 -1.39
C LEU A 35 -13.78 -13.07 -2.77
N GLY A 36 -12.47 -13.16 -3.02
CA GLY A 36 -11.92 -13.68 -4.27
C GLY A 36 -12.28 -15.16 -4.51
N ALA A 37 -12.34 -15.95 -3.43
CA ALA A 37 -12.69 -17.36 -3.46
C ALA A 37 -14.21 -17.62 -3.38
N SER A 38 -15.05 -16.60 -3.39
CA SER A 38 -16.51 -16.71 -3.21
C SER A 38 -17.23 -17.55 -4.29
N ARG A 39 -16.57 -17.74 -5.44
CA ARG A 39 -17.07 -18.61 -6.55
C ARG A 39 -16.82 -20.10 -6.30
N LEU A 40 -16.03 -20.47 -5.29
CA LEU A 40 -15.79 -21.87 -4.97
C LEU A 40 -17.04 -22.51 -4.34
N PRO A 41 -17.34 -23.78 -4.66
CA PRO A 41 -18.46 -24.48 -4.09
C PRO A 41 -18.26 -24.75 -2.59
N GLY A 42 -19.31 -24.53 -1.80
CA GLY A 42 -19.31 -24.78 -0.35
C GLY A 42 -19.05 -23.55 0.51
N ARG A 43 -19.92 -23.37 1.50
CA ARG A 43 -19.90 -22.21 2.40
C ARG A 43 -18.59 -22.01 3.13
N TYR A 44 -17.94 -23.10 3.51
CA TYR A 44 -16.72 -23.08 4.32
C TYR A 44 -15.44 -23.24 3.50
N THR A 45 -15.53 -23.61 2.22
CA THR A 45 -14.36 -23.84 1.37
C THR A 45 -13.50 -22.58 1.24
N ALA A 46 -14.15 -21.44 0.95
CA ALA A 46 -13.47 -20.16 0.83
C ALA A 46 -12.84 -19.73 2.16
N LEU A 47 -13.54 -19.95 3.30
CA LEU A 47 -13.01 -19.65 4.64
C LEU A 47 -11.78 -20.50 4.95
N CYS A 48 -11.86 -21.82 4.78
CA CYS A 48 -10.74 -22.73 5.04
C CYS A 48 -9.54 -22.39 4.14
N LEU A 49 -9.79 -22.19 2.85
CA LEU A 49 -8.71 -21.84 1.90
C LEU A 49 -8.04 -20.52 2.26
N ALA A 50 -8.81 -19.48 2.56
CA ALA A 50 -8.25 -18.19 2.92
C ALA A 50 -7.43 -18.25 4.22
N THR A 51 -7.92 -18.98 5.23
CA THR A 51 -7.20 -19.16 6.49
C THR A 51 -5.92 -19.97 6.28
N LEU A 52 -5.96 -21.03 5.47
CA LEU A 52 -4.79 -21.82 5.13
C LEU A 52 -3.75 -21.03 4.32
N LEU A 53 -4.20 -20.22 3.35
CA LEU A 53 -3.31 -19.37 2.56
C LEU A 53 -2.67 -18.28 3.42
N ALA A 54 -3.43 -17.66 4.31
CA ALA A 54 -2.90 -16.66 5.24
C ALA A 54 -1.88 -17.28 6.21
N GLY A 55 -2.20 -18.42 6.81
CA GLY A 55 -1.28 -19.16 7.68
C GLY A 55 -0.04 -19.66 6.92
N GLY A 56 -0.22 -20.17 5.71
CA GLY A 56 0.88 -20.61 4.84
C GLY A 56 1.80 -19.46 4.43
N LEU A 57 1.23 -18.30 4.10
CA LEU A 57 2.01 -17.09 3.81
C LEU A 57 2.80 -16.65 5.05
N SER A 58 2.15 -16.62 6.21
CA SER A 58 2.83 -16.29 7.47
C SER A 58 3.97 -17.26 7.77
N LEU A 59 3.72 -18.56 7.69
CA LEU A 59 4.75 -19.58 7.87
C LEU A 59 5.91 -19.40 6.87
N GLY A 60 5.59 -19.12 5.61
CA GLY A 60 6.60 -18.87 4.58
C GLY A 60 7.46 -17.64 4.91
N LEU A 61 6.87 -16.56 5.38
CA LEU A 61 7.59 -15.36 5.80
C LEU A 61 8.48 -15.63 7.01
N GLU A 62 8.00 -16.35 8.03
CA GLU A 62 8.80 -16.74 9.19
C GLU A 62 9.98 -17.64 8.78
N VAL A 63 9.76 -18.59 7.87
CA VAL A 63 10.85 -19.40 7.32
C VAL A 63 11.87 -18.53 6.58
N LEU A 64 11.43 -17.57 5.77
CA LEU A 64 12.33 -16.65 5.06
C LEU A 64 13.14 -15.76 6.01
N GLN A 65 12.61 -15.43 7.18
CA GLN A 65 13.33 -14.64 8.20
C GLN A 65 14.59 -15.34 8.73
N ASN A 66 14.69 -16.68 8.62
CA ASN A 66 15.93 -17.40 9.00
C ASN A 66 17.18 -16.94 8.21
N TRP A 67 16.98 -16.35 7.03
CA TRP A 67 18.08 -15.83 6.20
C TRP A 67 18.34 -14.32 6.39
N LEU A 68 17.56 -13.65 7.26
CA LEU A 68 17.73 -12.23 7.55
C LEU A 68 18.51 -12.05 8.86
N PRO A 69 19.68 -11.39 8.86
CA PRO A 69 20.52 -11.25 10.05
C PRO A 69 19.86 -10.50 11.22
N SER A 70 18.89 -9.63 10.90
CA SER A 70 18.21 -8.75 11.86
C SER A 70 16.85 -9.27 12.33
N ARG A 71 16.43 -10.48 11.88
CA ARG A 71 15.12 -11.05 12.21
C ARG A 71 15.25 -12.41 12.86
N ILE A 72 14.37 -12.68 13.80
CA ILE A 72 14.25 -13.99 14.48
C ILE A 72 12.83 -14.47 14.23
N PRO A 73 12.66 -15.65 13.58
CA PRO A 73 11.35 -16.25 13.39
C PRO A 73 10.62 -16.49 14.70
N SER A 74 9.32 -16.21 14.73
CA SER A 74 8.51 -16.23 15.94
C SER A 74 7.25 -17.10 15.77
N ASN A 75 7.07 -18.05 16.68
CA ASN A 75 5.83 -18.84 16.76
C ASN A 75 4.65 -17.97 17.21
N LEU A 76 4.91 -16.93 18.01
CA LEU A 76 3.90 -15.98 18.46
C LEU A 76 3.36 -15.14 17.30
N ASP A 77 4.23 -14.67 16.41
CA ASP A 77 3.85 -13.89 15.22
C ASP A 77 3.02 -14.77 14.28
N LEU A 78 3.45 -16.01 14.05
CA LEU A 78 2.67 -16.99 13.28
C LEU A 78 1.26 -17.18 13.86
N GLY A 79 1.16 -17.31 15.20
CA GLY A 79 -0.11 -17.44 15.91
C GLY A 79 -1.01 -16.22 15.75
N CYS A 80 -0.45 -15.02 15.92
CA CYS A 80 -1.18 -13.74 15.74
C CYS A 80 -1.64 -13.55 14.29
N ASN A 81 -0.79 -13.86 13.32
CA ASN A 81 -1.12 -13.80 11.89
C ASN A 81 -2.24 -14.79 11.53
N ALA A 82 -2.17 -16.02 12.04
CA ALA A 82 -3.21 -17.03 11.84
C ALA A 82 -4.55 -16.60 12.47
N LEU A 83 -4.51 -16.00 13.66
CA LEU A 83 -5.69 -15.45 14.33
C LEU A 83 -6.29 -14.31 13.53
N GLY A 84 -5.48 -13.37 13.04
CA GLY A 84 -5.91 -12.30 12.15
C GLY A 84 -6.55 -12.84 10.87
N GLY A 85 -5.92 -13.87 10.28
CA GLY A 85 -6.45 -14.58 9.13
C GLY A 85 -7.83 -15.19 9.39
N LEU A 86 -8.02 -15.85 10.51
CA LEU A 86 -9.30 -16.43 10.90
C LEU A 86 -10.38 -15.37 11.13
N ILE A 87 -10.06 -14.30 11.86
CA ILE A 87 -10.98 -13.18 12.09
C ILE A 87 -11.41 -12.56 10.77
N GLY A 88 -10.45 -12.31 9.85
CA GLY A 88 -10.73 -11.76 8.53
C GLY A 88 -11.64 -12.66 7.70
N ALA A 89 -11.36 -13.97 7.69
CA ALA A 89 -12.15 -14.94 6.97
C ALA A 89 -13.59 -15.06 7.52
N ILE A 90 -13.78 -15.07 8.83
CA ILE A 90 -15.10 -15.06 9.47
C ILE A 90 -15.84 -13.76 9.16
N SER A 91 -15.17 -12.62 9.27
CA SER A 91 -15.74 -11.30 8.96
C SER A 91 -16.23 -11.24 7.51
N ALA A 92 -15.49 -11.83 6.57
CA ALA A 92 -15.89 -11.92 5.17
C ALA A 92 -17.12 -12.79 4.95
N GLN A 93 -17.31 -13.86 5.71
CA GLN A 93 -18.53 -14.69 5.63
C GLN A 93 -19.79 -13.92 6.07
N ILE A 94 -19.63 -13.00 7.03
CA ILE A 94 -20.75 -12.25 7.61
C ILE A 94 -21.05 -10.99 6.78
N LEU A 95 -20.01 -10.21 6.50
CA LEU A 95 -20.11 -8.89 5.89
C LEU A 95 -19.86 -8.89 4.38
N GLY A 96 -19.13 -9.90 3.90
CA GLY A 96 -18.61 -9.97 2.53
C GLY A 96 -19.66 -9.78 1.44
N PRO A 97 -20.83 -10.43 1.47
CA PRO A 97 -21.83 -10.26 0.43
C PRO A 97 -22.33 -8.82 0.29
N ARG A 98 -22.50 -8.11 1.43
CA ARG A 98 -22.92 -6.71 1.44
C ARG A 98 -21.80 -5.78 0.97
N VAL A 99 -20.58 -5.98 1.48
CA VAL A 99 -19.41 -5.20 1.10
C VAL A 99 -19.11 -5.38 -0.38
N PHE A 100 -19.15 -6.62 -0.89
CA PHE A 100 -18.92 -6.92 -2.31
C PHE A 100 -19.94 -6.22 -3.20
N ALA A 101 -21.24 -6.35 -2.89
CA ALA A 101 -22.29 -5.68 -3.66
C ALA A 101 -22.14 -4.16 -3.66
N GLN A 102 -21.75 -3.56 -2.53
CA GLN A 102 -21.50 -2.11 -2.45
C GLN A 102 -20.24 -1.69 -3.23
N LEU A 103 -19.17 -2.47 -3.15
CA LEU A 103 -17.94 -2.22 -3.92
C LEU A 103 -18.22 -2.35 -5.42
N GLU A 104 -18.92 -3.38 -5.85
CA GLU A 104 -19.28 -3.60 -7.25
C GLU A 104 -20.18 -2.47 -7.79
N ALA A 105 -21.23 -2.10 -7.06
CA ALA A 105 -22.09 -0.99 -7.43
C ALA A 105 -21.34 0.34 -7.51
N THR A 106 -20.39 0.56 -6.58
CA THR A 106 -19.54 1.76 -6.55
C THR A 106 -18.54 1.75 -7.70
N ALA A 107 -17.90 0.61 -7.95
CA ALA A 107 -16.99 0.42 -9.07
C ALA A 107 -17.67 0.70 -10.41
N HIS A 108 -18.84 0.10 -10.67
CA HIS A 108 -19.63 0.36 -11.89
C HIS A 108 -20.05 1.83 -12.05
N ARG A 109 -20.23 2.55 -10.95
CA ARG A 109 -20.59 3.97 -10.95
C ARG A 109 -19.40 4.88 -11.21
N LEU A 110 -18.24 4.56 -10.64
CA LEU A 110 -17.07 5.43 -10.61
C LEU A 110 -16.05 5.11 -11.71
N LEU A 111 -15.90 3.83 -12.06
CA LEU A 111 -14.85 3.38 -12.98
C LEU A 111 -15.35 3.35 -14.42
N ALA A 112 -14.44 3.63 -15.34
CA ALA A 112 -14.67 3.41 -16.76
C ALA A 112 -14.63 1.89 -17.07
N PRO A 113 -15.44 1.40 -18.02
CA PRO A 113 -15.40 0.02 -18.46
C PRO A 113 -14.16 -0.25 -19.32
N LEU A 114 -12.99 -0.25 -18.70
CA LEU A 114 -11.71 -0.47 -19.35
C LEU A 114 -11.31 -1.95 -19.32
N PRO A 115 -10.76 -2.51 -20.41
CA PRO A 115 -10.09 -3.79 -20.34
C PRO A 115 -8.98 -3.70 -19.32
N HIS A 116 -8.93 -4.68 -18.41
CA HIS A 116 -7.94 -4.72 -17.32
C HIS A 116 -8.00 -3.55 -16.30
N GLY A 117 -9.15 -2.89 -16.13
CA GLY A 117 -9.33 -1.86 -15.09
C GLY A 117 -8.99 -2.34 -13.68
N GLU A 118 -9.17 -3.64 -13.42
CA GLU A 118 -8.79 -4.30 -12.15
C GLU A 118 -7.28 -4.24 -11.88
N LEU A 119 -6.45 -4.39 -12.93
CA LEU A 119 -4.99 -4.22 -12.80
C LEU A 119 -4.64 -2.78 -12.42
N GLY A 120 -5.33 -1.80 -13.00
CA GLY A 120 -5.15 -0.40 -12.64
C GLY A 120 -5.45 -0.12 -11.17
N LEU A 121 -6.53 -0.68 -10.64
CA LEU A 121 -6.86 -0.57 -9.22
C LEU A 121 -5.83 -1.28 -8.33
N THR A 122 -5.36 -2.46 -8.76
CA THR A 122 -4.31 -3.19 -8.04
C THR A 122 -3.02 -2.39 -7.98
N LEU A 123 -2.61 -1.76 -9.09
CA LEU A 123 -1.43 -0.90 -9.13
C LEU A 123 -1.58 0.31 -8.20
N LEU A 124 -2.77 0.95 -8.14
CA LEU A 124 -3.03 2.03 -7.20
C LEU A 124 -2.99 1.58 -5.75
N ALA A 125 -3.52 0.39 -5.45
CA ALA A 125 -3.46 -0.20 -4.12
C ALA A 125 -2.01 -0.51 -3.70
N LEU A 126 -1.20 -1.06 -4.60
CA LEU A 126 0.23 -1.29 -4.38
C LEU A 126 1.00 0.03 -4.22
N TRP A 127 0.66 1.03 -5.04
CA TRP A 127 1.28 2.35 -4.90
C TRP A 127 0.97 2.98 -3.53
N MET A 128 -0.20 2.72 -2.95
CA MET A 128 -0.55 3.22 -1.62
C MET A 128 0.37 2.67 -0.51
N MET A 129 1.10 1.57 -0.78
CA MET A 129 2.12 1.04 0.15
C MET A 129 3.44 1.83 0.10
N VAL A 130 3.71 2.53 -1.01
CA VAL A 130 4.96 3.30 -1.17
C VAL A 130 5.12 4.38 -0.09
N PRO A 131 4.10 5.20 0.21
CA PRO A 131 4.20 6.20 1.27
C PRO A 131 4.44 5.65 2.68
N LEU A 132 4.23 4.36 2.93
CA LEU A 132 4.48 3.76 4.26
C LEU A 132 5.97 3.79 4.65
N SER A 133 6.90 3.76 3.67
CA SER A 133 8.32 3.81 3.95
C SER A 133 8.81 5.24 4.22
N PRO A 134 9.13 5.63 5.46
CA PRO A 134 9.54 7.00 5.79
C PRO A 134 10.94 7.35 5.27
N GLU A 135 11.75 6.38 4.90
CA GLU A 135 13.14 6.56 4.45
C GLU A 135 13.26 6.99 2.98
N THR A 136 12.20 6.81 2.18
CA THR A 136 12.18 7.18 0.78
C THR A 136 11.72 8.63 0.58
N LEU A 137 12.06 9.23 -0.56
CA LEU A 137 11.48 10.52 -0.97
C LEU A 137 9.95 10.41 -1.04
N LEU A 138 9.25 11.51 -0.80
CA LEU A 138 7.79 11.52 -0.84
C LEU A 138 7.29 11.02 -2.20
N PHE A 139 6.45 9.98 -2.16
CA PHE A 139 5.94 9.26 -3.34
C PHE A 139 7.01 8.57 -4.21
N GLY A 140 8.29 8.59 -3.80
CA GLY A 140 9.35 7.88 -4.49
C GLY A 140 9.32 6.37 -4.22
N ALA A 141 9.54 5.56 -5.25
CA ALA A 141 9.51 4.09 -5.18
C ALA A 141 10.81 3.46 -4.63
N GLY A 142 11.68 4.24 -3.98
CA GLY A 142 12.98 3.78 -3.47
C GLY A 142 14.17 4.20 -4.33
N ASP A 143 15.36 3.75 -3.95
CA ASP A 143 16.62 4.08 -4.62
C ASP A 143 17.15 2.89 -5.44
N LEU A 144 16.88 2.91 -6.74
CA LEU A 144 17.37 1.89 -7.67
C LEU A 144 18.88 1.94 -7.91
N ARG A 145 19.58 3.01 -7.49
CA ARG A 145 21.04 3.15 -7.67
C ARG A 145 21.79 2.08 -6.90
N GLN A 146 21.32 1.69 -5.72
CA GLN A 146 21.92 0.60 -4.95
C GLN A 146 21.80 -0.74 -5.69
N LEU A 147 20.66 -0.99 -6.32
CA LEU A 147 20.41 -2.20 -7.10
C LEU A 147 21.29 -2.26 -8.36
N LEU A 148 21.51 -1.11 -9.00
CA LEU A 148 22.30 -0.99 -10.22
C LEU A 148 23.79 -0.74 -9.96
N SER A 149 24.22 -0.70 -8.69
CA SER A 149 25.61 -0.37 -8.29
C SER A 149 26.11 0.94 -8.91
N TYR A 150 25.19 1.90 -9.11
CA TYR A 150 25.50 3.16 -9.77
C TYR A 150 26.02 4.19 -8.77
N THR A 151 27.26 4.63 -8.95
CA THR A 151 27.84 5.73 -8.18
C THR A 151 27.70 7.03 -8.96
N THR A 152 27.00 8.01 -8.37
CA THR A 152 26.85 9.32 -9.00
C THR A 152 28.13 10.13 -8.81
N PRO A 153 28.71 10.73 -9.87
CA PRO A 153 29.85 11.64 -9.75
C PRO A 153 29.48 13.03 -9.24
N ILE A 154 28.17 13.29 -9.03
CA ILE A 154 27.67 14.60 -8.60
C ILE A 154 27.79 14.71 -7.10
N PRO A 155 28.54 15.70 -6.57
CA PRO A 155 28.65 15.92 -5.14
C PRO A 155 27.28 16.30 -4.55
N PHE A 156 27.04 15.83 -3.33
CA PHE A 156 25.82 16.19 -2.61
C PHE A 156 25.77 17.70 -2.36
N SER A 157 24.68 18.35 -2.75
CA SER A 157 24.34 19.70 -2.31
C SER A 157 22.88 19.73 -1.86
N VAL A 158 22.60 20.50 -0.82
CA VAL A 158 21.25 20.63 -0.25
C VAL A 158 20.24 21.14 -1.29
N GLU A 159 20.68 22.09 -2.12
CA GLU A 159 19.85 22.69 -3.19
C GLU A 159 19.50 21.66 -4.28
N ASN A 160 20.50 20.92 -4.76
CA ASN A 160 20.28 19.87 -5.75
C ASN A 160 19.37 18.76 -5.20
N TYR A 161 19.54 18.40 -3.93
CA TYR A 161 18.70 17.40 -3.30
C TYR A 161 17.25 17.88 -3.21
N ALA A 162 16.99 19.11 -2.76
CA ALA A 162 15.65 19.67 -2.69
C ALA A 162 14.98 19.77 -4.05
N LEU A 163 15.74 20.10 -5.11
CA LEU A 163 15.22 20.13 -6.48
C LEU A 163 14.84 18.72 -6.99
N ILE A 164 15.70 17.72 -6.74
CA ILE A 164 15.40 16.32 -7.10
C ILE A 164 14.19 15.84 -6.33
N GLU A 165 14.11 16.09 -5.05
CA GLU A 165 12.97 15.74 -4.21
C GLU A 165 11.66 16.36 -4.72
N ALA A 166 11.69 17.66 -5.06
CA ALA A 166 10.55 18.34 -5.64
C ALA A 166 10.14 17.72 -6.97
N GLY A 167 11.09 17.41 -7.85
CA GLY A 167 10.83 16.75 -9.13
C GLY A 167 10.22 15.37 -8.97
N VAL A 168 10.79 14.52 -8.09
CA VAL A 168 10.28 13.17 -7.82
C VAL A 168 8.87 13.24 -7.26
N THR A 169 8.64 14.07 -6.26
CA THR A 169 7.32 14.25 -5.63
C THR A 169 6.28 14.72 -6.66
N ALA A 170 6.61 15.76 -7.44
CA ALA A 170 5.70 16.31 -8.44
C ALA A 170 5.37 15.28 -9.54
N CYS A 171 6.38 14.67 -10.14
CA CYS A 171 6.19 13.73 -11.24
C CYS A 171 5.35 12.51 -10.80
N ASN A 172 5.64 11.94 -9.63
CA ASN A 172 4.89 10.77 -9.14
C ASN A 172 3.45 11.13 -8.77
N ALA A 173 3.23 12.25 -8.08
CA ALA A 173 1.87 12.70 -7.75
C ALA A 173 1.04 12.97 -9.01
N VAL A 174 1.62 13.64 -10.02
CA VAL A 174 0.96 13.89 -11.30
C VAL A 174 0.70 12.58 -12.06
N ALA A 175 1.68 11.69 -12.16
CA ALA A 175 1.52 10.41 -12.83
C ALA A 175 0.40 9.57 -12.22
N VAL A 176 0.37 9.44 -10.90
CA VAL A 176 -0.67 8.70 -10.18
C VAL A 176 -2.03 9.39 -10.31
N GLY A 177 -2.07 10.72 -10.19
CA GLY A 177 -3.30 11.49 -10.36
C GLY A 177 -3.90 11.34 -11.76
N LEU A 178 -3.09 11.40 -12.83
CA LEU A 178 -3.52 11.19 -14.20
C LEU A 178 -3.90 9.73 -14.46
N PHE A 179 -3.16 8.78 -13.90
CA PHE A 179 -3.49 7.36 -13.98
C PHE A 179 -4.85 7.07 -13.36
N LEU A 180 -5.08 7.55 -12.13
CA LEU A 180 -6.37 7.42 -11.45
C LEU A 180 -7.50 8.10 -12.25
N ARG A 181 -7.24 9.31 -12.79
CA ARG A 181 -8.21 9.99 -13.67
C ARG A 181 -8.57 9.12 -14.89
N GLY A 182 -7.60 8.44 -15.49
CA GLY A 182 -7.82 7.54 -16.62
C GLY A 182 -8.75 6.37 -16.31
N LEU A 183 -8.77 5.91 -15.05
CA LEU A 183 -9.66 4.83 -14.60
C LEU A 183 -11.09 5.31 -14.28
N LEU A 184 -11.32 6.61 -14.11
CA LEU A 184 -12.63 7.14 -13.73
C LEU A 184 -13.55 7.32 -14.93
N ALA A 185 -14.80 6.85 -14.82
CA ALA A 185 -15.82 6.93 -15.86
C ALA A 185 -16.22 8.36 -16.24
N ARG A 186 -16.19 9.26 -15.28
CA ARG A 186 -16.61 10.65 -15.47
C ARG A 186 -15.58 11.61 -14.90
N ARG A 187 -15.22 12.61 -15.72
CA ARG A 187 -14.27 13.66 -15.36
C ARG A 187 -14.63 14.39 -14.03
N ARG A 188 -15.90 14.62 -13.77
CA ARG A 188 -16.36 15.28 -12.54
C ARG A 188 -15.92 14.55 -11.26
N PHE A 189 -15.76 13.23 -11.32
CA PHE A 189 -15.30 12.47 -10.17
C PHE A 189 -13.81 12.68 -9.91
N ALA A 190 -13.03 12.96 -10.96
CA ALA A 190 -11.58 13.17 -10.82
C ALA A 190 -11.26 14.38 -9.95
N TYR A 191 -12.07 15.46 -10.02
CA TYR A 191 -11.84 16.66 -9.21
C TYR A 191 -11.89 16.41 -7.69
N LEU A 192 -12.63 15.39 -7.27
CA LEU A 192 -12.73 15.01 -5.85
C LEU A 192 -11.84 13.80 -5.52
N ILE A 193 -11.88 12.77 -6.36
CA ILE A 193 -11.24 11.46 -6.07
C ILE A 193 -9.72 11.55 -6.15
N VAL A 194 -9.16 12.29 -7.13
CA VAL A 194 -7.71 12.43 -7.27
C VAL A 194 -7.09 13.13 -6.06
N PRO A 195 -7.53 14.34 -5.65
CA PRO A 195 -6.95 14.96 -4.46
C PRO A 195 -7.20 14.14 -3.19
N MET A 196 -8.37 13.53 -3.01
CA MET A 196 -8.63 12.65 -1.86
C MET A 196 -7.67 11.45 -1.83
N PHE A 197 -7.38 10.84 -2.97
CA PHE A 197 -6.45 9.72 -3.04
C PHE A 197 -5.02 10.15 -2.66
N LEU A 198 -4.55 11.29 -3.16
CA LEU A 198 -3.25 11.84 -2.79
C LEU A 198 -3.19 12.23 -1.31
N LEU A 199 -4.25 12.83 -0.77
CA LEU A 199 -4.35 13.12 0.67
C LEU A 199 -4.32 11.83 1.52
N CYS A 200 -4.98 10.75 1.08
CA CYS A 200 -4.84 9.44 1.72
C CYS A 200 -3.38 8.96 1.69
N GLY A 201 -2.67 9.13 0.58
CA GLY A 201 -1.24 8.81 0.50
C GLY A 201 -0.40 9.60 1.50
N LEU A 202 -0.69 10.90 1.67
CA LEU A 202 -0.02 11.73 2.70
C LEU A 202 -0.38 11.27 4.12
N ALA A 203 -1.62 10.90 4.37
CA ALA A 203 -2.04 10.35 5.66
C ALA A 203 -1.34 9.02 5.97
N VAL A 204 -1.18 8.15 4.98
CA VAL A 204 -0.40 6.90 5.08
C VAL A 204 1.07 7.22 5.39
N ARG A 205 1.64 8.25 4.75
CA ARG A 205 3.02 8.72 5.03
C ARG A 205 3.19 9.18 6.47
N MET A 206 2.26 10.01 6.95
CA MET A 206 2.25 10.46 8.35
C MET A 206 2.16 9.29 9.32
N LEU A 207 1.25 8.35 9.05
CA LEU A 207 1.07 7.17 9.87
C LEU A 207 2.35 6.30 9.88
N GLY A 208 2.95 6.07 8.71
CA GLY A 208 4.20 5.33 8.58
C GLY A 208 5.34 5.99 9.38
N ALA A 209 5.52 7.30 9.26
CA ALA A 209 6.52 8.03 10.02
C ALA A 209 6.26 7.97 11.54
N ALA A 210 5.01 8.17 11.96
CA ALA A 210 4.62 8.14 13.37
C ALA A 210 4.82 6.77 14.01
N VAL A 211 4.55 5.68 13.28
CA VAL A 211 4.58 4.31 13.79
C VAL A 211 5.97 3.69 13.66
N LEU A 212 6.65 3.89 12.54
CA LEU A 212 7.93 3.22 12.23
C LEU A 212 9.15 4.00 12.72
N VAL A 213 9.05 5.33 12.88
CA VAL A 213 10.16 6.16 13.36
C VAL A 213 9.83 6.72 14.73
N ASN A 214 9.05 7.78 14.80
CA ASN A 214 8.67 8.44 16.05
C ASN A 214 7.41 9.30 15.81
N PRO A 215 6.39 9.27 16.70
CA PRO A 215 5.24 10.16 16.60
C PRO A 215 5.60 11.64 16.53
N ALA A 216 6.68 12.08 17.19
CA ALA A 216 7.17 13.47 17.12
C ALA A 216 7.69 13.86 15.73
N GLU A 217 8.07 12.87 14.91
CA GLU A 217 8.64 13.07 13.57
C GLU A 217 7.61 12.78 12.46
N ALA A 218 6.35 12.62 12.80
CA ALA A 218 5.28 12.31 11.86
C ALA A 218 5.19 13.27 10.66
N MET A 219 5.69 14.50 10.81
CA MET A 219 5.72 15.55 9.78
C MET A 219 7.12 15.83 9.24
N ALA A 220 8.17 15.09 9.64
CA ALA A 220 9.54 15.32 9.20
C ALA A 220 9.74 15.18 7.67
N TRP A 221 8.84 14.44 7.01
CA TRP A 221 8.81 14.30 5.55
C TRP A 221 8.38 15.58 4.81
N LEU A 222 7.81 16.58 5.51
CA LEU A 222 7.37 17.84 4.91
C LEU A 222 8.56 18.82 4.76
N THR A 223 9.52 18.40 3.96
CA THR A 223 10.71 19.19 3.62
C THR A 223 10.39 20.33 2.64
N PRO A 224 11.26 21.31 2.44
CA PRO A 224 11.12 22.33 1.41
C PRO A 224 10.95 21.74 0.00
N GLY A 225 11.71 20.68 -0.34
CA GLY A 225 11.60 19.98 -1.62
C GLY A 225 10.25 19.29 -1.79
N ALA A 226 9.80 18.51 -0.81
CA ALA A 226 8.51 17.86 -0.82
C ALA A 226 7.36 18.89 -0.96
N THR A 227 7.44 19.99 -0.23
CA THR A 227 6.42 21.07 -0.30
C THR A 227 6.35 21.69 -1.69
N GLN A 228 7.50 22.05 -2.28
CA GLN A 228 7.57 22.58 -3.65
C GLN A 228 7.04 21.57 -4.67
N GLY A 229 7.38 20.29 -4.50
CA GLY A 229 6.91 19.20 -5.35
C GLY A 229 5.40 19.03 -5.28
N LEU A 230 4.81 19.08 -4.09
CA LEU A 230 3.35 19.01 -3.91
C LEU A 230 2.64 20.20 -4.55
N LEU A 231 3.14 21.41 -4.38
CA LEU A 231 2.58 22.61 -5.02
C LEU A 231 2.66 22.55 -6.55
N ALA A 232 3.78 22.09 -7.10
CA ALA A 232 3.94 21.88 -8.53
C ALA A 232 3.00 20.78 -9.07
N ALA A 233 2.83 19.69 -8.32
CA ALA A 233 1.88 18.64 -8.64
C ALA A 233 0.44 19.16 -8.66
N ASP A 234 0.03 19.87 -7.62
CA ASP A 234 -1.31 20.44 -7.51
C ASP A 234 -1.62 21.37 -8.67
N ALA A 235 -0.74 22.33 -8.95
CA ALA A 235 -0.88 23.24 -10.10
C ALA A 235 -1.00 22.47 -11.42
N THR A 236 -0.15 21.46 -11.64
CA THR A 236 -0.17 20.66 -12.87
C THR A 236 -1.45 19.82 -12.98
N LEU A 237 -1.90 19.20 -11.88
CA LEU A 237 -3.14 18.43 -11.85
C LEU A 237 -4.36 19.32 -12.08
N VAL A 238 -4.42 20.50 -11.47
CA VAL A 238 -5.50 21.47 -11.71
C VAL A 238 -5.56 21.82 -13.19
N LEU A 239 -4.43 22.17 -13.80
CA LEU A 239 -4.37 22.48 -15.24
C LEU A 239 -4.81 21.30 -16.11
N THR A 240 -4.27 20.10 -15.85
CA THR A 240 -4.56 18.89 -16.65
C THR A 240 -5.98 18.37 -16.45
N LEU A 241 -6.56 18.54 -15.26
CA LEU A 241 -7.95 18.20 -15.02
C LEU A 241 -8.90 19.16 -15.74
N TRP A 242 -8.51 20.40 -16.02
CA TRP A 242 -9.29 21.37 -16.78
C TRP A 242 -9.21 21.16 -18.29
N LEU A 243 -8.13 20.57 -18.82
CA LEU A 243 -7.96 20.34 -20.25
C LEU A 243 -8.99 19.34 -20.79
N PRO A 244 -9.58 19.59 -21.99
CA PRO A 244 -10.50 18.65 -22.63
C PRO A 244 -9.76 17.35 -23.02
N THR A 245 -10.45 16.21 -22.87
CA THR A 245 -9.89 14.85 -23.06
C THR A 245 -9.32 14.57 -24.45
N ARG A 246 -9.65 15.36 -25.46
CA ARG A 246 -9.12 15.19 -26.82
C ARG A 246 -7.62 15.54 -26.96
N THR A 247 -7.08 16.32 -26.04
CA THR A 247 -5.66 16.68 -26.01
C THR A 247 -4.82 15.75 -25.14
N SER A 248 -5.43 14.97 -24.24
CA SER A 248 -4.71 14.08 -23.32
C SER A 248 -4.40 12.70 -23.90
N LEU A 249 -4.89 12.34 -25.08
CA LEU A 249 -4.58 11.09 -25.78
C LEU A 249 -3.48 11.28 -26.85
N ALA A 250 -2.99 12.50 -27.04
CA ALA A 250 -1.95 12.84 -28.01
C ALA A 250 -0.60 13.21 -27.34
N LEU A 251 -0.49 13.08 -26.02
CA LEU A 251 0.72 13.16 -25.22
C LEU A 251 0.96 11.83 -24.49
#